data_ad7b710e0157c1474e17104654ff3023
#
_entry.id   ad7b710e0157c1474e17104654ff3023
#
_cell.length_a   1.000
_cell.length_b   1.000
_cell.length_c   1.000
_cell.angle_alpha   90.00
_cell.angle_beta   90.00
_cell.angle_gamma   90.00
#
_symmetry.space_group_name_H-M   'P 1'
#
loop_
_entity.id
_entity.type
_entity.pdbx_description
1 polymer ?
#
loop_
_entity_poly.entity_id
_entity_poly.type
_entity_poly.pdbx_seq_one_letter_code
_entity_poly.pdbx_strand_id
1 'polypeptide(L)'
;MSKTPETSAPLTALLASRWSPRSYDQTHEISDQELLSILEAGRWAASSNNGQPWRFSAAKRGTELHEKVVAGLTGFNQAWAPAASVLIVVSIKKSDDGVSHKGNFYDAGLAVAQMSIQAQALDLYTHQMGGILHEDLHKSLGLSSDLEVGVVITVGKKAAPEKLEGPALEREIAPRTRLDLSEIVLHGKP
;
A
#
# COMPACT_ATOMS: atom_id res chain seq x y z
N MET A 1 0.76 9.25 -20.14
CA MET A 1 -0.49 8.56 -20.59
C MET A 1 -1.51 8.61 -19.47
N SER A 2 -2.78 8.83 -19.79
CA SER A 2 -3.86 8.73 -18.80
C SER A 2 -4.05 7.26 -18.41
N LYS A 3 -4.15 6.99 -17.12
CA LYS A 3 -4.50 5.67 -16.57
C LYS A 3 -5.99 5.61 -16.18
N THR A 4 -6.85 6.29 -16.96
CA THR A 4 -8.30 6.26 -16.73
C THR A 4 -8.81 4.83 -16.93
N PRO A 5 -9.52 4.24 -15.96
CA PRO A 5 -10.06 2.90 -16.10
C PRO A 5 -11.27 2.87 -17.04
N GLU A 6 -11.41 1.80 -17.79
CA GLU A 6 -12.70 1.44 -18.41
C GLU A 6 -13.59 0.82 -17.33
N THR A 7 -14.81 1.34 -17.18
CA THR A 7 -15.73 0.90 -16.12
C THR A 7 -17.11 0.65 -16.69
N SER A 8 -17.78 -0.39 -16.22
CA SER A 8 -19.17 -0.72 -16.58
C SER A 8 -20.21 0.09 -15.79
N ALA A 9 -19.78 0.83 -14.77
CA ALA A 9 -20.62 1.70 -13.95
C ALA A 9 -19.81 2.93 -13.47
N PRO A 10 -20.45 4.05 -13.12
CA PRO A 10 -19.76 5.24 -12.64
C PRO A 10 -18.95 4.96 -11.36
N LEU A 11 -17.69 5.44 -11.32
CA LEU A 11 -16.85 5.49 -10.14
C LEU A 11 -16.64 6.93 -9.70
N THR A 12 -16.46 7.14 -8.39
CA THR A 12 -15.99 8.44 -7.90
C THR A 12 -14.57 8.74 -8.42
N ALA A 13 -14.26 10.02 -8.60
CA ALA A 13 -12.98 10.44 -9.16
C ALA A 13 -11.75 9.88 -8.41
N LEU A 14 -11.82 9.79 -7.08
CA LEU A 14 -10.75 9.24 -6.25
C LEU A 14 -10.49 7.76 -6.56
N LEU A 15 -11.55 6.95 -6.67
CA LEU A 15 -11.42 5.53 -7.01
C LEU A 15 -10.94 5.33 -8.46
N ALA A 16 -11.46 6.13 -9.39
CA ALA A 16 -11.07 6.06 -10.79
C ALA A 16 -9.61 6.43 -11.02
N SER A 17 -9.11 7.49 -10.35
CA SER A 17 -7.73 7.98 -10.50
C SER A 17 -6.70 7.15 -9.73
N ARG A 18 -7.09 6.47 -8.65
CA ARG A 18 -6.18 5.67 -7.83
C ARG A 18 -5.63 4.47 -8.61
N TRP A 19 -4.34 4.33 -8.64
CA TRP A 19 -3.63 3.13 -9.10
C TRP A 19 -2.30 2.99 -8.35
N SER A 20 -1.51 1.97 -8.61
CA SER A 20 -0.27 1.66 -7.87
C SER A 20 0.95 1.87 -8.77
N PRO A 21 1.49 3.10 -8.85
CA PRO A 21 2.67 3.41 -9.65
C PRO A 21 3.95 2.84 -9.03
N ARG A 22 5.00 2.77 -9.84
CA ARG A 22 6.38 2.47 -9.43
C ARG A 22 7.30 3.67 -9.62
N SER A 23 6.92 4.63 -10.46
CA SER A 23 7.69 5.85 -10.66
C SER A 23 7.30 6.91 -9.66
N TYR A 24 8.23 7.25 -8.76
CA TYR A 24 8.06 8.27 -7.73
C TYR A 24 9.01 9.43 -7.92
N ASP A 25 8.57 10.62 -7.54
CA ASP A 25 9.39 11.82 -7.51
C ASP A 25 10.31 11.78 -6.27
N GLN A 26 11.60 11.59 -6.52
CA GLN A 26 12.64 11.51 -5.49
C GLN A 26 12.92 12.86 -4.81
N THR A 27 12.43 13.96 -5.36
CA THR A 27 12.58 15.29 -4.77
C THR A 27 11.43 15.68 -3.87
N HIS A 28 10.28 14.99 -4.00
CA HIS A 28 9.12 15.26 -3.18
C HIS A 28 9.30 14.69 -1.76
N GLU A 29 9.13 15.54 -0.77
CA GLU A 29 9.09 15.19 0.65
C GLU A 29 7.65 15.30 1.16
N ILE A 30 7.16 14.23 1.78
CA ILE A 30 5.85 14.26 2.43
C ILE A 30 5.93 15.05 3.74
N SER A 31 4.99 15.96 3.96
CA SER A 31 4.87 16.66 5.24
C SER A 31 4.38 15.75 6.36
N ASP A 32 4.65 16.11 7.61
CA ASP A 32 4.12 15.38 8.78
C ASP A 32 2.60 15.36 8.79
N GLN A 33 1.96 16.46 8.38
CA GLN A 33 0.51 16.57 8.33
C GLN A 33 -0.12 15.63 7.29
N GLU A 34 0.47 15.51 6.11
CA GLU A 34 0.00 14.56 5.08
C GLU A 34 0.16 13.13 5.54
N LEU A 35 1.32 12.79 6.11
CA LEU A 35 1.57 11.46 6.65
C LEU A 35 0.59 11.11 7.77
N LEU A 36 0.40 11.99 8.73
CA LEU A 36 -0.57 11.80 9.81
C LEU A 36 -1.99 11.63 9.29
N SER A 37 -2.39 12.41 8.28
CA SER A 37 -3.72 12.30 7.65
C SER A 37 -3.93 10.93 7.00
N ILE A 38 -2.91 10.38 6.35
CA ILE A 38 -2.96 9.04 5.75
C ILE A 38 -3.07 7.95 6.82
N LEU A 39 -2.25 8.04 7.88
CA LEU A 39 -2.29 7.09 9.00
C LEU A 39 -3.63 7.16 9.74
N GLU A 40 -4.18 8.36 9.91
CA GLU A 40 -5.49 8.59 10.53
C GLU A 40 -6.62 7.95 9.71
N ALA A 41 -6.58 8.02 8.39
CA ALA A 41 -7.54 7.32 7.54
C ALA A 41 -7.51 5.80 7.76
N GLY A 42 -6.31 5.21 7.92
CA GLY A 42 -6.16 3.81 8.29
C GLY A 42 -6.70 3.51 9.69
N ARG A 43 -6.49 4.40 10.66
CA ARG A 43 -6.99 4.27 12.03
C ARG A 43 -8.52 4.22 12.10
N TRP A 44 -9.22 4.96 11.23
CA TRP A 44 -10.67 5.01 11.15
C TRP A 44 -11.32 3.93 10.29
N ALA A 45 -10.56 2.95 9.83
CA ALA A 45 -11.13 1.82 9.11
C ALA A 45 -12.04 0.98 10.01
N ALA A 46 -13.02 0.32 9.39
CA ALA A 46 -13.84 -0.64 10.10
C ALA A 46 -13.02 -1.89 10.46
N SER A 47 -13.36 -2.53 11.57
CA SER A 47 -12.81 -3.81 11.97
C SER A 47 -13.80 -4.61 12.79
N SER A 48 -13.67 -5.93 12.76
CA SER A 48 -14.51 -6.84 13.56
C SER A 48 -14.42 -6.46 15.05
N ASN A 49 -15.58 -6.25 15.67
CA ASN A 49 -15.70 -5.84 17.09
C ASN A 49 -14.81 -4.65 17.47
N ASN A 50 -14.51 -3.77 16.53
CA ASN A 50 -13.56 -2.65 16.71
C ASN A 50 -12.18 -3.12 17.20
N GLY A 51 -11.72 -4.29 16.74
CA GLY A 51 -10.48 -4.93 17.18
C GLY A 51 -9.21 -4.23 16.75
N GLN A 52 -9.26 -3.45 15.64
CA GLN A 52 -8.16 -2.59 15.17
C GLN A 52 -6.80 -3.32 15.16
N PRO A 53 -6.68 -4.43 14.40
CA PRO A 53 -5.53 -5.35 14.50
C PRO A 53 -4.26 -4.84 13.82
N TRP A 54 -4.31 -3.73 13.11
CA TRP A 54 -3.19 -3.13 12.38
C TRP A 54 -2.25 -2.34 13.27
N ARG A 55 -0.95 -2.37 12.92
CA ARG A 55 0.09 -1.48 13.45
C ARG A 55 0.91 -0.96 12.28
N PHE A 56 1.27 0.32 12.32
CA PHE A 56 1.99 0.98 11.24
C PHE A 56 3.38 1.43 11.69
N SER A 57 4.40 1.10 10.90
CA SER A 57 5.74 1.68 11.03
C SER A 57 6.00 2.53 9.79
N ALA A 58 6.02 3.85 9.94
CA ALA A 58 6.17 4.79 8.85
C ALA A 58 7.63 5.27 8.74
N ALA A 59 8.29 4.90 7.65
CA ALA A 59 9.71 5.13 7.39
C ALA A 59 9.89 6.19 6.31
N LYS A 60 10.14 7.46 6.68
CA LYS A 60 10.43 8.53 5.73
C LYS A 60 11.77 8.29 5.04
N ARG A 61 11.84 8.59 3.74
CA ARG A 61 13.07 8.49 2.96
C ARG A 61 14.21 9.24 3.63
N GLY A 62 15.41 8.66 3.61
CA GLY A 62 16.61 9.22 4.21
C GLY A 62 16.78 8.99 5.72
N THR A 63 15.86 8.25 6.36
CA THR A 63 15.99 7.85 7.76
C THR A 63 16.56 6.44 7.90
N GLU A 64 17.21 6.14 9.03
CA GLU A 64 17.67 4.78 9.36
C GLU A 64 16.53 3.73 9.27
N LEU A 65 15.32 4.13 9.68
CA LEU A 65 14.16 3.25 9.58
C LEU A 65 13.84 2.91 8.12
N HIS A 66 13.97 3.89 7.21
CA HIS A 66 13.76 3.66 5.78
C HIS A 66 14.78 2.68 5.21
N GLU A 67 16.06 2.80 5.59
CA GLU A 67 17.11 1.86 5.17
C GLU A 67 16.80 0.42 5.62
N LYS A 68 16.37 0.24 6.88
CA LYS A 68 15.92 -1.06 7.41
C LYS A 68 14.74 -1.64 6.61
N VAL A 69 13.76 -0.82 6.26
CA VAL A 69 12.61 -1.28 5.46
C VAL A 69 13.04 -1.63 4.04
N VAL A 70 13.88 -0.83 3.40
CA VAL A 70 14.42 -1.11 2.05
C VAL A 70 15.18 -2.42 2.02
N ALA A 71 16.01 -2.71 3.02
CA ALA A 71 16.75 -3.97 3.13
C ALA A 71 15.82 -5.20 3.22
N GLY A 72 14.61 -5.02 3.75
CA GLY A 72 13.59 -6.07 3.84
C GLY A 72 12.70 -6.21 2.60
N LEU A 73 12.92 -5.45 1.52
CA LEU A 73 12.22 -5.64 0.24
C LEU A 73 12.92 -6.72 -0.60
N THR A 74 12.15 -7.44 -1.44
CA THR A 74 12.76 -8.33 -2.45
C THR A 74 13.36 -7.51 -3.59
N GLY A 75 14.35 -8.07 -4.32
CA GLY A 75 15.16 -7.35 -5.29
C GLY A 75 14.39 -6.53 -6.34
N PHE A 76 13.25 -7.05 -6.85
CA PHE A 76 12.42 -6.29 -7.78
C PHE A 76 11.86 -5.00 -7.16
N ASN A 77 11.41 -5.07 -5.90
CA ASN A 77 10.86 -3.90 -5.21
C ASN A 77 11.95 -2.93 -4.76
N GLN A 78 13.15 -3.42 -4.45
CA GLN A 78 14.30 -2.57 -4.14
C GLN A 78 14.69 -1.64 -5.29
N ALA A 79 14.42 -2.02 -6.54
CA ALA A 79 14.79 -1.24 -7.71
C ALA A 79 13.99 0.09 -7.86
N TRP A 80 12.80 0.19 -7.29
CA TRP A 80 11.92 1.35 -7.49
C TRP A 80 11.30 1.92 -6.21
N ALA A 81 10.97 1.08 -5.23
CA ALA A 81 10.25 1.51 -4.04
C ALA A 81 11.00 2.53 -3.16
N PRO A 82 12.35 2.51 -3.06
CA PRO A 82 13.09 3.52 -2.29
C PRO A 82 12.92 4.96 -2.78
N ALA A 83 12.45 5.16 -4.02
CA ALA A 83 12.16 6.47 -4.58
C ALA A 83 10.92 7.16 -3.94
N ALA A 84 10.03 6.39 -3.31
CA ALA A 84 8.86 6.94 -2.63
C ALA A 84 9.26 7.80 -1.42
N SER A 85 8.41 8.76 -1.05
CA SER A 85 8.68 9.65 0.09
C SER A 85 8.62 8.92 1.44
N VAL A 86 7.80 7.87 1.54
CA VAL A 86 7.63 7.04 2.73
C VAL A 86 7.41 5.59 2.33
N LEU A 87 7.95 4.68 3.15
CA LEU A 87 7.58 3.26 3.19
C LEU A 87 6.83 3.01 4.49
N ILE A 88 5.62 2.44 4.42
CA ILE A 88 4.83 2.08 5.60
C ILE A 88 4.76 0.56 5.69
N VAL A 89 5.31 0.01 6.77
CA VAL A 89 5.14 -1.41 7.10
C VAL A 89 3.83 -1.56 7.85
N VAL A 90 2.96 -2.43 7.37
CA VAL A 90 1.71 -2.79 8.02
C VAL A 90 1.91 -4.13 8.71
N SER A 91 1.90 -4.10 10.03
CA SER A 91 1.96 -5.29 10.87
C SER A 91 0.56 -5.61 11.39
N ILE A 92 0.29 -6.88 11.59
CA ILE A 92 -1.02 -7.41 11.90
C ILE A 92 -0.94 -8.22 13.19
N LYS A 93 -1.87 -8.00 14.10
CA LYS A 93 -1.95 -8.75 15.34
C LYS A 93 -2.31 -10.21 15.04
N LYS A 94 -1.51 -11.12 15.54
CA LYS A 94 -1.79 -12.56 15.50
C LYS A 94 -2.95 -12.90 16.44
N SER A 95 -3.58 -14.04 16.19
CA SER A 95 -4.53 -14.63 17.11
C SER A 95 -4.30 -16.14 17.20
N ASP A 96 -4.57 -16.73 18.35
CA ASP A 96 -4.29 -18.13 18.63
C ASP A 96 -5.27 -19.07 17.92
N ASP A 97 -6.47 -18.61 17.56
CA ASP A 97 -7.52 -19.40 16.92
C ASP A 97 -7.40 -19.54 15.39
N GLY A 98 -6.47 -18.83 14.77
CA GLY A 98 -6.27 -18.82 13.31
C GLY A 98 -7.44 -18.25 12.48
N VAL A 99 -8.66 -18.26 13.01
CA VAL A 99 -9.87 -17.70 12.37
C VAL A 99 -9.88 -16.20 12.53
N SER A 100 -9.75 -15.71 13.75
CA SER A 100 -9.62 -14.27 14.03
C SER A 100 -8.40 -13.68 13.33
N HIS A 101 -7.32 -14.48 13.20
CA HIS A 101 -6.14 -14.02 12.45
C HIS A 101 -6.44 -13.73 10.97
N LYS A 102 -7.21 -14.59 10.28
CA LYS A 102 -7.66 -14.31 8.91
C LYS A 102 -8.54 -13.07 8.83
N GLY A 103 -9.43 -12.87 9.81
CA GLY A 103 -10.22 -11.66 9.97
C GLY A 103 -9.33 -10.40 10.16
N ASN A 104 -8.27 -10.52 10.95
CA ASN A 104 -7.32 -9.44 11.18
C ASN A 104 -6.61 -8.99 9.88
N PHE A 105 -6.31 -9.93 8.97
CA PHE A 105 -5.79 -9.61 7.64
C PHE A 105 -6.81 -8.86 6.77
N TYR A 106 -8.08 -9.30 6.81
CA TYR A 106 -9.16 -8.61 6.11
C TYR A 106 -9.32 -7.17 6.61
N ASP A 107 -9.37 -6.99 7.93
CA ASP A 107 -9.49 -5.68 8.58
C ASP A 107 -8.28 -4.78 8.25
N ALA A 108 -7.07 -5.31 8.27
CA ALA A 108 -5.87 -4.57 7.87
C ALA A 108 -5.93 -4.14 6.39
N GLY A 109 -6.50 -4.97 5.52
CA GLY A 109 -6.77 -4.62 4.13
C GLY A 109 -7.73 -3.44 3.98
N LEU A 110 -8.76 -3.35 4.84
CA LEU A 110 -9.69 -2.21 4.89
C LEU A 110 -8.95 -0.92 5.30
N ALA A 111 -8.07 -1.01 6.30
CA ALA A 111 -7.25 0.14 6.73
C ALA A 111 -6.34 0.63 5.59
N VAL A 112 -5.65 -0.28 4.91
CA VAL A 112 -4.78 0.04 3.76
C VAL A 112 -5.57 0.65 2.60
N ALA A 113 -6.79 0.18 2.36
CA ALA A 113 -7.66 0.75 1.33
C ALA A 113 -8.02 2.21 1.64
N GLN A 114 -8.40 2.53 2.89
CA GLN A 114 -8.70 3.89 3.30
C GLN A 114 -7.46 4.79 3.23
N MET A 115 -6.30 4.32 3.68
CA MET A 115 -5.03 5.04 3.53
C MET A 115 -4.73 5.38 2.07
N SER A 116 -5.01 4.45 1.15
CA SER A 116 -4.77 4.64 -0.28
C SER A 116 -5.70 5.69 -0.89
N ILE A 117 -6.95 5.75 -0.45
CA ILE A 117 -7.92 6.77 -0.91
C ILE A 117 -7.56 8.13 -0.32
N GLN A 118 -7.16 8.19 0.95
CA GLN A 118 -6.72 9.44 1.58
C GLN A 118 -5.45 9.99 0.90
N ALA A 119 -4.47 9.14 0.60
CA ALA A 119 -3.30 9.54 -0.15
C ALA A 119 -3.68 10.11 -1.54
N GLN A 120 -4.60 9.44 -2.25
CA GLN A 120 -5.10 9.91 -3.54
C GLN A 120 -5.80 11.29 -3.44
N ALA A 121 -6.50 11.56 -2.34
CA ALA A 121 -7.13 12.87 -2.10
C ALA A 121 -6.09 13.99 -1.88
N LEU A 122 -4.87 13.62 -1.48
CA LEU A 122 -3.71 14.52 -1.31
C LEU A 122 -2.80 14.57 -2.56
N ASP A 123 -3.24 14.06 -3.71
CA ASP A 123 -2.42 13.88 -4.94
C ASP A 123 -1.14 13.06 -4.69
N LEU A 124 -1.20 12.14 -3.73
CA LEU A 124 -0.18 11.15 -3.44
C LEU A 124 -0.65 9.76 -3.88
N TYR A 125 0.30 8.91 -4.20
CA TYR A 125 0.03 7.57 -4.69
C TYR A 125 0.62 6.52 -3.76
N THR A 126 -0.06 5.38 -3.69
CA THR A 126 0.37 4.22 -2.89
C THR A 126 0.55 2.99 -3.76
N HIS A 127 1.48 2.12 -3.38
CA HIS A 127 1.65 0.80 -3.98
C HIS A 127 1.92 -0.22 -2.87
N GLN A 128 1.06 -1.22 -2.75
CA GLN A 128 1.19 -2.28 -1.77
C GLN A 128 2.07 -3.39 -2.33
N MET A 129 3.06 -3.85 -1.53
CA MET A 129 4.06 -4.82 -1.92
C MET A 129 4.04 -6.04 -1.00
N GLY A 130 3.68 -7.21 -1.55
CA GLY A 130 3.83 -8.49 -0.86
C GLY A 130 5.18 -9.18 -1.09
N GLY A 131 5.99 -8.69 -2.05
CA GLY A 131 7.36 -9.17 -2.27
C GLY A 131 8.33 -8.57 -1.25
N ILE A 132 8.32 -9.09 -0.04
CA ILE A 132 9.08 -8.62 1.13
C ILE A 132 9.63 -9.82 1.93
N LEU A 133 10.65 -9.57 2.72
CA LEU A 133 11.25 -10.52 3.64
C LEU A 133 10.60 -10.35 5.03
N HIS A 134 9.47 -11.01 5.23
CA HIS A 134 8.60 -10.81 6.40
C HIS A 134 9.33 -10.95 7.74
N GLU A 135 10.12 -12.02 7.91
CA GLU A 135 10.85 -12.29 9.15
C GLU A 135 12.01 -11.32 9.38
N ASP A 136 12.69 -10.91 8.30
CA ASP A 136 13.80 -9.96 8.41
C ASP A 136 13.27 -8.57 8.79
N LEU A 137 12.15 -8.14 8.21
CA LEU A 137 11.46 -6.92 8.62
C LEU A 137 10.99 -6.99 10.06
N HIS A 138 10.38 -8.11 10.47
CA HIS A 138 9.95 -8.30 11.86
C HIS A 138 11.11 -8.12 12.85
N LYS A 139 12.26 -8.74 12.57
CA LYS A 139 13.47 -8.66 13.39
C LYS A 139 14.09 -7.26 13.38
N SER A 140 14.30 -6.68 12.18
CA SER A 140 14.99 -5.39 12.03
C SER A 140 14.20 -4.23 12.63
N LEU A 141 12.87 -4.35 12.68
CA LEU A 141 11.97 -3.37 13.30
C LEU A 141 11.74 -3.63 14.79
N GLY A 142 12.25 -4.72 15.35
CA GLY A 142 12.04 -5.08 16.74
C GLY A 142 10.58 -5.29 17.12
N LEU A 143 9.79 -5.86 16.21
CA LEU A 143 8.36 -6.04 16.44
C LEU A 143 8.11 -7.10 17.52
N SER A 144 7.03 -6.90 18.29
CA SER A 144 6.56 -7.86 19.28
C SER A 144 6.15 -9.18 18.63
N SER A 145 6.31 -10.30 19.34
CA SER A 145 6.02 -11.66 18.85
C SER A 145 4.55 -11.90 18.50
N ASP A 146 3.63 -11.08 19.03
CA ASP A 146 2.20 -11.09 18.71
C ASP A 146 1.85 -10.36 17.42
N LEU A 147 2.84 -9.77 16.75
CA LEU A 147 2.68 -9.12 15.45
C LEU A 147 3.31 -9.97 14.34
N GLU A 148 2.76 -9.85 13.13
CA GLU A 148 3.43 -10.30 11.92
C GLU A 148 3.39 -9.20 10.87
N VAL A 149 4.41 -9.15 10.02
CA VAL A 149 4.47 -8.21 8.91
C VAL A 149 3.57 -8.70 7.78
N GLY A 150 2.56 -7.90 7.40
CA GLY A 150 1.64 -8.24 6.33
C GLY A 150 2.09 -7.72 4.96
N VAL A 151 2.33 -6.42 4.86
CA VAL A 151 2.63 -5.74 3.59
C VAL A 151 3.47 -4.48 3.84
N VAL A 152 4.25 -4.07 2.84
CA VAL A 152 4.87 -2.74 2.81
C VAL A 152 4.16 -1.89 1.76
N ILE A 153 3.86 -0.64 2.10
CA ILE A 153 3.19 0.33 1.24
C ILE A 153 4.16 1.46 0.93
N THR A 154 4.34 1.81 -0.34
CA THR A 154 4.95 3.09 -0.71
C THR A 154 3.94 4.21 -0.63
N VAL A 155 4.37 5.41 -0.26
CA VAL A 155 3.60 6.65 -0.38
C VAL A 155 4.49 7.72 -0.97
N GLY A 156 4.01 8.40 -2.01
CA GLY A 156 4.78 9.48 -2.63
C GLY A 156 4.09 10.11 -3.82
N LYS A 157 4.67 11.18 -4.33
CA LYS A 157 4.21 11.82 -5.55
C LYS A 157 4.67 11.01 -6.76
N LYS A 158 3.75 10.79 -7.69
CA LYS A 158 4.05 10.08 -8.93
C LYS A 158 4.99 10.92 -9.82
N ALA A 159 5.96 10.26 -10.45
CA ALA A 159 6.82 10.84 -11.47
C ALA A 159 6.51 10.28 -12.87
N ALA A 160 7.22 10.80 -13.86
CA ALA A 160 7.19 10.30 -15.22
C ALA A 160 7.79 8.87 -15.29
N PRO A 161 7.26 7.97 -16.13
CA PRO A 161 7.69 6.57 -16.18
C PRO A 161 9.12 6.38 -16.71
N GLU A 162 9.66 7.35 -17.44
CA GLU A 162 10.98 7.30 -18.07
C GLU A 162 12.14 7.19 -17.06
N LYS A 163 11.85 7.35 -15.76
CA LYS A 163 12.81 7.10 -14.67
C LYS A 163 12.97 5.62 -14.32
N LEU A 164 12.10 4.76 -14.88
CA LEU A 164 12.12 3.32 -14.67
C LEU A 164 12.72 2.61 -15.86
N GLU A 165 13.26 1.41 -15.62
CA GLU A 165 13.83 0.54 -16.64
C GLU A 165 13.27 -0.89 -16.53
N GLY A 166 13.42 -1.67 -17.61
CA GLY A 166 13.06 -3.07 -17.66
C GLY A 166 11.64 -3.38 -17.20
N PRO A 167 11.44 -4.47 -16.44
CA PRO A 167 10.10 -4.91 -16.05
C PRO A 167 9.31 -3.90 -15.20
N ALA A 168 9.98 -2.97 -14.51
CA ALA A 168 9.31 -1.91 -13.76
C ALA A 168 8.65 -0.89 -14.70
N LEU A 169 9.36 -0.48 -15.76
CA LEU A 169 8.83 0.40 -16.80
C LEU A 169 7.68 -0.25 -17.57
N GLU A 170 7.85 -1.50 -17.98
CA GLU A 170 6.82 -2.25 -18.71
C GLU A 170 5.48 -2.27 -17.94
N ARG A 171 5.55 -2.61 -16.65
CA ARG A 171 4.37 -2.62 -15.77
C ARG A 171 3.81 -1.23 -15.49
N GLU A 172 4.68 -0.21 -15.46
CA GLU A 172 4.26 1.17 -15.25
C GLU A 172 3.42 1.70 -16.41
N ILE A 173 3.81 1.43 -17.65
CA ILE A 173 3.12 1.91 -18.85
C ILE A 173 1.96 1.02 -19.30
N ALA A 174 1.87 -0.23 -18.82
CA ALA A 174 0.82 -1.17 -19.18
C ALA A 174 -0.58 -0.58 -18.89
N PRO A 175 -1.60 -0.86 -19.71
CA PRO A 175 -2.97 -0.43 -19.44
C PRO A 175 -3.50 -1.05 -18.14
N ARG A 176 -4.45 -0.36 -17.54
CA ARG A 176 -5.18 -0.89 -16.38
C ARG A 176 -6.31 -1.80 -16.88
N THR A 177 -6.34 -3.01 -16.38
CA THR A 177 -7.39 -3.98 -16.72
C THR A 177 -8.06 -4.52 -15.47
N ARG A 178 -9.28 -4.99 -15.62
CA ARG A 178 -10.03 -5.77 -14.61
C ARG A 178 -10.83 -6.85 -15.34
N LEU A 179 -11.15 -7.89 -14.62
CA LEU A 179 -12.15 -8.86 -15.03
C LEU A 179 -13.50 -8.17 -15.19
N ASP A 180 -14.35 -8.71 -16.05
CA ASP A 180 -15.74 -8.23 -16.19
C ASP A 180 -16.52 -8.44 -14.88
N LEU A 181 -17.46 -7.55 -14.59
CA LEU A 181 -18.31 -7.70 -13.41
C LEU A 181 -19.06 -9.05 -13.40
N SER A 182 -19.37 -9.60 -14.56
CA SER A 182 -20.00 -10.90 -14.69
C SER A 182 -19.16 -12.07 -14.17
N GLU A 183 -17.84 -11.92 -14.16
CA GLU A 183 -16.91 -12.92 -13.60
C GLU A 183 -16.74 -12.77 -12.09
N ILE A 184 -16.98 -11.57 -11.56
CA ILE A 184 -16.77 -11.25 -10.13
C ILE A 184 -18.09 -11.40 -9.35
N VAL A 185 -19.22 -10.97 -9.93
CA VAL A 185 -20.56 -11.08 -9.32
C VAL A 185 -21.19 -12.39 -9.75
N LEU A 186 -21.06 -13.43 -8.94
CA LEU A 186 -21.55 -14.77 -9.26
C LEU A 186 -23.08 -14.85 -9.18
N HIS A 187 -23.68 -14.16 -8.22
CA HIS A 187 -25.12 -14.17 -7.96
C HIS A 187 -25.63 -12.75 -7.70
N GLY A 188 -26.94 -12.52 -7.92
CA GLY A 188 -27.57 -11.23 -7.64
C GLY A 188 -27.14 -10.12 -8.63
N LYS A 189 -26.89 -10.46 -9.89
CA LYS A 189 -26.56 -9.47 -10.92
C LYS A 189 -27.74 -8.51 -11.15
N PRO A 190 -27.49 -7.19 -11.28
CA PRO A 190 -28.53 -6.22 -11.65
C PRO A 190 -29.02 -6.40 -13.07
#